data_a3894a09a2cf5920296bdbae77f94082
#
_entry.id   a3894a09a2cf5920296bdbae77f94082
#
_cell.length_a   1.000
_cell.length_b   1.000
_cell.length_c   1.000
_cell.angle_alpha   90.00
_cell.angle_beta   90.00
_cell.angle_gamma   90.00
#
_symmetry.space_group_name_H-M   'P 1'
#
loop_
_entity.id
_entity.type
_entity.pdbx_description
1 polymer ?
#
loop_
_entity_poly.entity_id
_entity_poly.type
_entity_poly.pdbx_seq_one_letter_code
_entity_poly.pdbx_strand_id
1 'polypeptide(L)'
;MDDIVLTFSNIEEINKFDSISVRFERANKNGFDFAEGKLPNNMFDKSYGFSEDELMELEEYLRRNSFLIWEIAKEQGGIPSA
;
A
#
# COMPACT_ATOMS: atom_id res chain seq x y z
N MET A 1 8.20 11.77 -5.29
CA MET A 1 8.02 11.48 -3.86
C MET A 1 9.34 11.07 -3.29
N ASP A 2 10.05 12.05 -2.83
CA ASP A 2 11.38 11.80 -2.33
C ASP A 2 11.30 11.05 -1.02
N ASP A 3 12.11 10.02 -0.92
CA ASP A 3 12.32 9.31 0.33
C ASP A 3 11.11 8.56 0.88
N ILE A 4 10.09 8.39 0.08
CA ILE A 4 8.95 7.58 0.49
C ILE A 4 9.08 6.22 -0.15
N VAL A 5 9.00 5.18 0.68
CA VAL A 5 9.14 3.80 0.23
C VAL A 5 7.78 3.11 0.35
N LEU A 6 7.38 2.45 -0.72
CA LEU A 6 6.16 1.66 -0.73
C LEU A 6 6.51 0.19 -0.63
N THR A 7 5.89 -0.50 0.30
CA THR A 7 5.96 -1.95 0.37
C THR A 7 4.55 -2.50 0.36
N PHE A 8 4.41 -3.74 -0.10
CA PHE A 8 3.09 -4.37 -0.11
C PHE A 8 3.23 -5.88 0.05
N SER A 9 2.16 -6.48 0.57
CA SER A 9 2.13 -7.90 0.85
C SER A 9 1.81 -8.69 -0.40
N ASN A 10 1.91 -10.01 -0.28
CA ASN A 10 1.31 -10.90 -1.26
C ASN A 10 -0.20 -10.75 -1.21
N ILE A 11 -0.86 -11.29 -2.21
CA ILE A 11 -2.32 -11.28 -2.23
C ILE A 11 -2.83 -12.18 -1.11
N GLU A 12 -3.74 -11.64 -0.33
CA GLU A 12 -4.36 -12.35 0.80
C GLU A 12 -5.86 -12.43 0.57
N GLU A 13 -6.47 -13.51 1.01
CA GLU A 13 -7.90 -13.63 0.94
C GLU A 13 -8.48 -13.27 2.31
N ILE A 14 -9.34 -12.24 2.32
CA ILE A 14 -10.01 -11.80 3.54
C ILE A 14 -11.50 -11.77 3.24
N ASN A 15 -12.27 -12.56 3.97
CA ASN A 15 -13.72 -12.64 3.79
C ASN A 15 -14.10 -12.93 2.34
N LYS A 16 -13.36 -13.84 1.71
CA LYS A 16 -13.60 -14.28 0.32
C LYS A 16 -13.24 -13.24 -0.73
N PHE A 17 -12.56 -12.18 -0.33
CA PHE A 17 -12.09 -11.16 -1.27
C PHE A 17 -10.57 -11.10 -1.24
N ASP A 18 -9.97 -10.97 -2.41
CA ASP A 18 -8.53 -10.79 -2.51
C ASP A 18 -8.15 -9.39 -2.07
N SER A 19 -7.05 -9.29 -1.37
CA SER A 19 -6.62 -8.04 -0.78
C SER A 19 -5.09 -7.99 -0.77
N ILE A 20 -4.55 -6.79 -0.85
CA ILE A 20 -3.11 -6.55 -0.70
C ILE A 20 -2.95 -5.46 0.35
N SER A 21 -2.15 -5.74 1.38
CA SER A 21 -1.82 -4.72 2.37
C SER A 21 -0.70 -3.86 1.81
N VAL A 22 -0.85 -2.55 1.91
CA VAL A 22 0.16 -1.61 1.41
C VAL A 22 0.61 -0.71 2.54
N ARG A 23 1.87 -0.27 2.46
CA ARG A 23 2.43 0.62 3.47
C ARG A 23 3.41 1.57 2.81
N PHE A 24 3.22 2.86 3.06
CA PHE A 24 4.20 3.88 2.71
C PHE A 24 4.96 4.28 3.98
N GLU A 25 6.26 4.49 3.85
CA GLU A 25 7.09 4.92 4.96
C GLU A 25 8.01 6.05 4.51
N ARG A 26 8.23 6.99 5.42
CA ARG A 26 9.19 8.07 5.20
C ARG A 26 9.97 8.26 6.50
N ALA A 27 11.30 8.17 6.42
CA ALA A 27 12.13 8.35 7.60
C ALA A 27 12.04 9.79 8.10
N ASN A 28 12.03 9.96 9.41
CA ASN A 28 12.09 11.25 10.05
C ASN A 28 13.04 11.20 11.24
N LYS A 29 13.16 12.29 11.97
CA LYS A 29 14.13 12.36 13.06
C LYS A 29 13.84 11.36 14.18
N ASN A 30 12.58 11.02 14.36
CA ASN A 30 12.16 10.20 15.50
C ASN A 30 11.75 8.80 15.09
N GLY A 31 11.95 8.42 13.82
CA GLY A 31 11.53 7.12 13.34
C GLY A 31 10.95 7.23 11.94
N PHE A 32 9.69 6.90 11.79
CA PHE A 32 9.06 6.88 10.48
C PHE A 32 7.69 7.51 10.51
N ASP A 33 7.38 8.28 9.46
CA ASP A 33 5.99 8.56 9.11
C ASP A 33 5.49 7.35 8.32
N PHE A 34 4.22 6.99 8.48
CA PHE A 34 3.71 5.85 7.73
C PHE A 34 2.23 6.03 7.38
N ALA A 35 1.81 5.30 6.37
CA ALA A 35 0.40 5.22 5.98
C ALA A 35 0.14 3.80 5.52
N GLU A 36 -0.85 3.16 6.11
CA GLU A 36 -1.20 1.76 5.82
C GLU A 36 -2.62 1.66 5.33
N GLY A 37 -2.81 0.82 4.34
CA GLY A 37 -4.14 0.57 3.82
C GLY A 37 -4.17 -0.73 3.06
N LYS A 38 -5.24 -0.93 2.30
CA LYS A 38 -5.44 -2.15 1.55
C LYS A 38 -6.00 -1.86 0.17
N LEU A 39 -5.57 -2.65 -0.79
CA LEU A 39 -6.21 -2.67 -2.09
C LEU A 39 -7.33 -3.73 -2.06
N PRO A 40 -8.40 -3.51 -2.75
CA PRO A 40 -8.66 -2.47 -3.74
C PRO A 40 -9.21 -1.16 -3.21
N ASN A 41 -9.35 -1.01 -1.90
CA ASN A 41 -9.98 0.19 -1.34
C ASN A 41 -9.21 1.47 -1.62
N ASN A 42 -7.88 1.40 -1.70
CA ASN A 42 -7.02 2.56 -1.93
C ASN A 42 -7.13 3.63 -0.84
N MET A 43 -7.61 3.27 0.33
CA MET A 43 -7.75 4.19 1.44
C MET A 43 -6.89 3.73 2.59
N PHE A 44 -6.41 4.69 3.37
CA PHE A 44 -5.56 4.37 4.51
C PHE A 44 -6.42 4.26 5.75
N ASP A 45 -6.21 3.16 6.50
CA ASP A 45 -6.90 2.96 7.76
C ASP A 45 -6.02 3.30 8.96
N LYS A 46 -4.72 3.49 8.75
CA LYS A 46 -3.79 3.96 9.76
C LYS A 46 -2.76 4.85 9.13
N SER A 47 -2.42 5.94 9.79
CA SER A 47 -1.34 6.80 9.31
C SER A 47 -0.79 7.62 10.46
N TYR A 48 0.45 8.06 10.28
CA TYR A 48 1.12 8.90 11.25
C TYR A 48 2.14 9.76 10.51
N GLY A 49 2.12 11.05 10.76
CA GLY A 49 3.14 11.95 10.27
C GLY A 49 2.90 12.54 8.89
N PHE A 50 1.98 11.99 8.12
CA PHE A 50 1.61 12.56 6.83
C PHE A 50 0.44 13.52 7.00
N SER A 51 0.49 14.65 6.28
CA SER A 51 -0.63 15.57 6.26
C SER A 51 -1.77 15.00 5.42
N GLU A 52 -2.95 15.61 5.54
CA GLU A 52 -4.07 15.18 4.73
C GLU A 52 -3.79 15.30 3.25
N ASP A 53 -3.14 16.38 2.83
CA ASP A 53 -2.79 16.54 1.43
C ASP A 53 -1.82 15.47 0.97
N GLU A 54 -0.87 15.14 1.82
CA GLU A 54 0.06 14.07 1.49
C GLU A 54 -0.65 12.72 1.38
N LEU A 55 -1.58 12.46 2.28
CA LEU A 55 -2.34 11.21 2.21
C LEU A 55 -3.17 11.13 0.94
N MET A 56 -3.74 12.25 0.50
CA MET A 56 -4.48 12.28 -0.75
C MET A 56 -3.58 11.98 -1.94
N GLU A 57 -2.35 12.50 -1.92
CA GLU A 57 -1.40 12.21 -2.98
C GLU A 57 -1.01 10.74 -3.00
N LEU A 58 -0.83 10.14 -1.82
CA LEU A 58 -0.50 8.73 -1.74
C LEU A 58 -1.67 7.85 -2.19
N GLU A 59 -2.90 8.24 -1.88
CA GLU A 59 -4.07 7.53 -2.37
C GLU A 59 -4.15 7.57 -3.88
N GLU A 60 -3.85 8.73 -4.44
CA GLU A 60 -3.86 8.88 -5.89
C GLU A 60 -2.78 8.01 -6.52
N TYR A 61 -1.61 7.95 -5.89
CA TYR A 61 -0.53 7.09 -6.36
C TYR A 61 -0.99 5.62 -6.36
N LEU A 62 -1.64 5.18 -5.30
CA LEU A 62 -2.15 3.82 -5.23
C LEU A 62 -3.16 3.55 -6.33
N ARG A 63 -4.06 4.50 -6.56
CA ARG A 63 -5.09 4.32 -7.58
C ARG A 63 -4.47 4.15 -8.96
N ARG A 64 -3.48 4.97 -9.26
CA ARG A 64 -2.82 4.93 -10.56
C ARG A 64 -2.01 3.67 -10.76
N ASN A 65 -1.49 3.12 -9.69
CA ASN A 65 -0.55 2.00 -9.77
C ASN A 65 -1.15 0.69 -9.28
N SER A 66 -2.42 0.66 -8.96
CA SER A 66 -3.01 -0.54 -8.36
C SER A 66 -2.90 -1.75 -9.27
N PHE A 67 -3.13 -1.57 -10.56
CA PHE A 67 -3.02 -2.70 -11.49
C PHE A 67 -1.62 -3.29 -11.46
N LEU A 68 -0.62 -2.43 -11.48
CA LEU A 68 0.78 -2.86 -11.46
C LEU A 68 1.10 -3.59 -10.15
N ILE A 69 0.60 -3.07 -9.04
CA ILE A 69 0.84 -3.70 -7.74
C ILE A 69 0.24 -5.09 -7.71
N TRP A 70 -0.99 -5.25 -8.22
CA TRP A 70 -1.61 -6.56 -8.30
C TRP A 70 -0.80 -7.52 -9.17
N GLU A 71 -0.28 -7.04 -10.30
CA GLU A 71 0.52 -7.87 -11.19
C GLU A 71 1.82 -8.33 -10.52
N ILE A 72 2.48 -7.42 -9.83
CA ILE A 72 3.72 -7.77 -9.13
C ILE A 72 3.43 -8.77 -8.02
N ALA A 73 2.36 -8.56 -7.27
CA ALA A 73 2.01 -9.45 -6.17
C ALA A 73 1.71 -10.87 -6.68
N LYS A 74 1.07 -10.97 -7.84
CA LYS A 74 0.83 -12.28 -8.45
C LYS A 74 2.14 -12.97 -8.79
N GLU A 75 3.08 -12.22 -9.36
CA GLU A 75 4.33 -12.80 -9.81
C GLU A 75 5.22 -13.21 -8.66
N GLN A 76 5.06 -12.57 -7.52
CA GLN A 76 5.86 -12.93 -6.36
C GLN A 76 5.35 -14.15 -5.63
N GLY A 77 4.43 -14.88 -6.26
CA GLY A 77 3.95 -16.12 -5.68
C GLY A 77 2.85 -15.91 -4.66
N GLY A 78 2.22 -14.77 -4.74
CA GLY A 78 1.12 -14.48 -3.83
C GLY A 78 -0.08 -15.34 -4.08
N ILE A 79 -0.24 -15.85 -5.29
CA ILE A 79 -1.35 -16.74 -5.59
C ILE A 79 -0.80 -18.12 -5.79
N PRO A 80 -1.14 -19.04 -4.93
CA PRO A 80 -0.80 -20.41 -5.19
C PRO A 80 -1.51 -20.75 -6.48
N SER A 81 -0.76 -21.19 -7.43
CA SER A 81 -1.36 -21.72 -8.60
C SER A 81 -2.12 -22.92 -8.14
N ALA A 82 -3.30 -22.82 -8.15
CA ALA A 82 -4.13 -23.90 -7.64
C ALA A 82 -3.59 -25.23 -7.98
#